data_d957d269a775059e8918720d59e670f6
#
_entry.id   d957d269a775059e8918720d59e670f6
#
_cell.length_a   1.000
_cell.length_b   1.000
_cell.length_c   1.000
_cell.angle_alpha   90.00
_cell.angle_beta   90.00
_cell.angle_gamma   90.00
#
_symmetry.space_group_name_H-M   'P 1'
#
loop_
_entity.id
_entity.type
_entity.pdbx_description
1 polymer ?
#
loop_
_entity_poly.entity_id
_entity_poly.type
_entity_poly.pdbx_seq_one_letter_code
_entity_poly.pdbx_strand_id
1 'polypeptide(L)'
;MKYNSPYEIGLGDIVTIDPDYFANSNHTYIKPDGRIGIKTASSDTKYMVLINYIKGETDAKGFTPKTNRTILIDNDGNRTTIYDYRKMEVAK
;
A
#
# COMPACT_ATOMS: atom_id res chain seq x y z
N MET A 1 5.26 1.24 14.35
CA MET A 1 4.10 2.05 14.76
C MET A 1 3.00 1.89 13.71
N LYS A 2 1.81 1.56 14.18
CA LYS A 2 0.65 1.42 13.30
C LYS A 2 -0.02 2.77 13.07
N TYR A 3 -0.65 2.94 11.90
CA TYR A 3 -1.47 4.11 11.64
C TYR A 3 -2.81 4.01 12.39
N ASN A 4 -3.28 5.12 12.93
CA ASN A 4 -4.57 5.20 13.61
C ASN A 4 -5.70 5.60 12.66
N SER A 5 -5.36 6.18 11.52
CA SER A 5 -6.33 6.55 10.49
C SER A 5 -5.63 6.63 9.14
N PRO A 6 -6.39 6.57 8.03
CA PRO A 6 -5.79 6.73 6.71
C PRO A 6 -5.20 8.12 6.47
N TYR A 7 -5.60 9.12 7.25
CA TYR A 7 -5.07 10.48 7.13
C TYR A 7 -3.64 10.60 7.66
N GLU A 8 -3.19 9.65 8.49
CA GLU A 8 -1.82 9.67 9.04
C GLU A 8 -0.78 9.13 8.07
N ILE A 9 -1.21 8.50 6.98
CA ILE A 9 -0.30 7.91 6.02
C ILE A 9 0.39 9.03 5.24
N GLY A 10 1.72 9.11 5.34
CA GLY A 10 2.51 10.12 4.64
C GLY A 10 3.15 9.56 3.39
N LEU A 11 3.15 10.35 2.31
CA LEU A 11 3.88 9.97 1.08
C LEU A 11 5.37 9.90 1.42
N GLY A 12 6.02 8.82 0.99
CA GLY A 12 7.42 8.58 1.30
C GLY A 12 7.66 7.80 2.60
N ASP A 13 6.61 7.54 3.39
CA ASP A 13 6.75 6.69 4.58
C ASP A 13 7.24 5.30 4.16
N ILE A 14 8.11 4.72 5.00
CA ILE A 14 8.59 3.36 4.82
C ILE A 14 7.77 2.46 5.74
N VAL A 15 7.12 1.45 5.16
CA VAL A 15 6.19 0.57 5.87
C VAL A 15 6.48 -0.89 5.56
N THR A 16 6.05 -1.75 6.48
CA THR A 16 5.92 -3.19 6.24
C THR A 16 4.43 -3.54 6.21
N ILE A 17 4.09 -4.70 5.66
CA ILE A 17 2.71 -5.18 5.56
C ILE A 17 2.57 -6.41 6.43
N ASP A 18 1.48 -6.50 7.19
CA ASP A 18 1.18 -7.68 8.00
C ASP A 18 1.08 -8.91 7.10
N PRO A 19 1.79 -10.01 7.44
CA PRO A 19 1.77 -11.22 6.61
C PRO A 19 0.37 -11.82 6.44
N ASP A 20 -0.51 -11.66 7.43
CA ASP A 20 -1.88 -12.17 7.34
C ASP A 20 -2.70 -11.47 6.26
N TYR A 21 -2.36 -10.25 5.91
CA TYR A 21 -3.03 -9.55 4.80
C TYR A 21 -2.84 -10.31 3.49
N PHE A 22 -1.62 -10.80 3.24
CA PHE A 22 -1.33 -11.59 2.04
C PHE A 22 -1.92 -12.98 2.10
N ALA A 23 -2.04 -13.56 3.31
CA ALA A 23 -2.57 -14.91 3.49
C ALA A 23 -4.07 -15.00 3.18
N ASN A 24 -4.81 -13.91 3.40
CA ASN A 24 -6.26 -13.88 3.29
C ASN A 24 -6.77 -13.33 1.96
N SER A 25 -5.89 -12.96 1.04
CA SER A 25 -6.28 -12.41 -0.26
C SER A 25 -5.24 -12.76 -1.30
N ASN A 26 -5.69 -12.91 -2.55
CA ASN A 26 -4.79 -13.12 -3.67
C ASN A 26 -4.06 -11.80 -3.95
N HIS A 27 -2.90 -11.64 -3.33
CA HIS A 27 -2.11 -10.45 -3.52
C HIS A 27 -1.38 -10.50 -4.83
N THR A 28 -1.79 -9.64 -5.71
CA THR A 28 -1.04 -9.35 -6.92
C THR A 28 -0.22 -8.08 -6.72
N TYR A 29 0.88 -7.99 -7.43
CA TYR A 29 1.64 -6.77 -7.52
C TYR A 29 1.91 -6.46 -8.99
N ILE A 30 2.18 -5.19 -9.29
CA ILE A 30 2.46 -4.75 -10.67
C ILE A 30 3.96 -4.54 -10.80
N LYS A 31 4.58 -5.29 -11.71
CA LYS A 31 5.99 -5.17 -12.01
C LYS A 31 6.29 -3.86 -12.75
N PRO A 32 7.56 -3.39 -12.77
CA PRO A 32 7.92 -2.17 -13.47
C PRO A 32 7.52 -2.15 -14.95
N ASP A 33 7.46 -3.33 -15.59
CA ASP A 33 7.06 -3.47 -16.99
C ASP A 33 5.55 -3.55 -17.18
N GLY A 34 4.75 -3.41 -16.10
CA GLY A 34 3.30 -3.46 -16.14
C GLY A 34 2.70 -4.85 -15.99
N ARG A 35 3.52 -5.90 -15.93
CA ARG A 35 3.03 -7.27 -15.76
C ARG A 35 2.57 -7.50 -14.33
N ILE A 36 1.64 -8.44 -14.17
CA ILE A 36 1.10 -8.81 -12.86
C ILE A 36 1.88 -10.00 -12.32
N GLY A 37 2.33 -9.90 -11.07
CA GLY A 37 2.94 -10.99 -10.32
C GLY A 37 2.11 -11.36 -9.11
N ILE A 38 2.34 -12.55 -8.57
CA ILE A 38 1.71 -13.01 -7.32
C ILE A 38 2.76 -12.89 -6.22
N LYS A 39 2.39 -12.26 -5.12
CA LYS A 39 3.30 -12.01 -4.01
C LYS A 39 3.14 -13.03 -2.91
N THR A 40 4.29 -13.51 -2.41
CA THR A 40 4.34 -14.33 -1.20
C THR A 40 4.42 -13.42 0.01
N ALA A 41 3.70 -13.76 1.06
CA ALA A 41 3.72 -12.99 2.30
C ALA A 41 5.12 -12.97 2.91
N SER A 42 5.58 -11.77 3.26
CA SER A 42 6.83 -11.56 3.98
C SER A 42 6.70 -10.31 4.84
N SER A 43 6.98 -10.44 6.11
CA SER A 43 7.01 -9.31 7.04
C SER A 43 8.27 -8.46 6.91
N ASP A 44 9.27 -8.94 6.17
CA ASP A 44 10.58 -8.26 6.08
C ASP A 44 10.69 -7.30 4.91
N THR A 45 9.78 -7.41 3.93
CA THR A 45 9.81 -6.51 2.78
C THR A 45 9.39 -5.12 3.19
N LYS A 46 10.22 -4.13 2.87
CA LYS A 46 9.93 -2.73 3.11
C LYS A 46 9.41 -2.08 1.85
N TYR A 47 8.42 -1.23 2.03
CA TYR A 47 7.77 -0.50 0.94
C TYR A 47 7.80 0.98 1.24
N MET A 48 7.76 1.80 0.19
CA MET A 48 7.57 3.23 0.32
C MET A 48 6.17 3.59 -0.15
N VAL A 49 5.50 4.46 0.58
CA VAL A 49 4.17 4.96 0.20
C VAL A 49 4.32 5.93 -0.98
N LEU A 50 3.72 5.59 -2.12
CA LEU A 50 3.70 6.43 -3.31
C LEU A 50 2.48 7.32 -3.37
N ILE A 51 1.30 6.75 -3.15
CA ILE A 51 0.01 7.44 -3.29
C ILE A 51 -0.89 6.95 -2.19
N ASN A 52 -1.67 7.86 -1.61
CA ASN A 52 -2.67 7.51 -0.62
C ASN A 52 -4.01 8.11 -1.04
N TYR A 53 -4.95 7.25 -1.43
CA TYR A 53 -6.32 7.66 -1.78
C TYR A 53 -7.21 7.50 -0.57
N ILE A 54 -7.91 8.57 -0.19
CA ILE A 54 -8.86 8.56 0.92
C ILE A 54 -10.27 8.67 0.37
N LYS A 55 -11.15 7.78 0.82
CA LYS A 55 -12.55 7.74 0.40
C LYS A 55 -13.21 9.12 0.56
N GLY A 56 -13.82 9.60 -0.51
CA GLY A 56 -14.54 10.85 -0.50
C GLY A 56 -13.69 12.11 -0.64
N GLU A 57 -12.36 11.98 -0.66
CA GLU A 57 -11.45 13.11 -0.81
C GLU A 57 -11.09 13.31 -2.28
N THR A 58 -11.51 14.43 -2.86
CA THR A 58 -11.20 14.73 -4.26
C THR A 58 -9.77 15.21 -4.38
N ASP A 59 -8.98 14.59 -5.26
CA ASP A 59 -7.60 14.98 -5.50
C ASP A 59 -7.50 16.18 -6.45
N ALA A 60 -6.27 16.61 -6.72
CA ALA A 60 -6.01 17.78 -7.57
C ALA A 60 -6.46 17.57 -9.02
N LYS A 61 -6.65 16.31 -9.45
CA LYS A 61 -7.11 15.96 -10.80
C LYS A 61 -8.61 15.80 -10.89
N GLY A 62 -9.34 16.01 -9.78
CA GLY A 62 -10.79 15.85 -9.73
C GLY A 62 -11.27 14.44 -9.48
N PHE A 63 -10.37 13.51 -9.17
CA PHE A 63 -10.74 12.13 -8.87
C PHE A 63 -11.16 11.99 -7.40
N THR A 64 -12.32 11.38 -7.17
CA THR A 64 -12.84 11.09 -5.83
C THR A 64 -12.87 9.58 -5.61
N PRO A 65 -11.98 9.02 -4.78
CA PRO A 65 -11.97 7.58 -4.51
C PRO A 65 -13.24 7.11 -3.81
N LYS A 66 -13.67 5.90 -4.16
CA LYS A 66 -14.81 5.25 -3.48
C LYS A 66 -14.36 4.39 -2.30
N THR A 67 -13.08 4.10 -2.19
CA THR A 67 -12.48 3.32 -1.11
C THR A 67 -11.13 3.91 -0.75
N ASN A 68 -10.69 3.64 0.49
CA ASN A 68 -9.32 3.96 0.86
C ASN A 68 -8.37 3.00 0.15
N ARG A 69 -7.32 3.53 -0.47
CA ARG A 69 -6.29 2.74 -1.13
C ARG A 69 -4.94 3.40 -0.93
N THR A 70 -3.95 2.60 -0.61
CA THR A 70 -2.56 3.05 -0.53
C THR A 70 -1.73 2.26 -1.52
N ILE A 71 -1.04 2.97 -2.39
CA ILE A 71 -0.14 2.37 -3.38
C ILE A 71 1.27 2.39 -2.82
N LEU A 72 1.87 1.22 -2.71
CA LEU A 72 3.22 1.03 -2.17
C LEU A 72 4.15 0.55 -3.28
N ILE A 73 5.42 0.86 -3.15
CA ILE A 73 6.47 0.38 -4.05
C ILE A 73 7.62 -0.23 -3.24
N ASP A 74 8.15 -1.37 -3.70
CA ASP A 74 9.32 -2.00 -3.08
C ASP A 74 10.61 -1.58 -3.80
N ASN A 75 11.75 -2.13 -3.35
CA ASN A 75 13.06 -1.79 -3.92
C ASN A 75 13.25 -2.26 -5.36
N ASP A 76 12.45 -3.22 -5.80
CA ASP A 76 12.51 -3.75 -7.16
C ASP A 76 11.58 -3.00 -8.11
N GLY A 77 10.87 -1.98 -7.60
CA GLY A 77 9.93 -1.21 -8.41
C GLY A 77 8.55 -1.84 -8.55
N ASN A 78 8.27 -2.89 -7.81
CA ASN A 78 6.96 -3.54 -7.83
C ASN A 78 5.96 -2.74 -6.99
N ARG A 79 4.76 -2.56 -7.52
CA ARG A 79 3.70 -1.79 -6.84
C ARG A 79 2.65 -2.72 -6.28
N THR A 80 2.22 -2.42 -5.06
CA THR A 80 1.19 -3.19 -4.33
C THR A 80 0.15 -2.22 -3.79
N THR A 81 -1.12 -2.60 -3.87
CA THR A 81 -2.21 -1.79 -3.33
C THR A 81 -2.71 -2.39 -2.02
N ILE A 82 -2.82 -1.55 -1.00
CA ILE A 82 -3.33 -1.94 0.31
C ILE A 82 -4.63 -1.17 0.55
N TYR A 83 -5.70 -1.90 0.92
CA TYR A 83 -7.02 -1.31 1.18
C TYR A 83 -7.29 -1.06 2.65
N ASP A 84 -6.46 -1.64 3.55
CA ASP A 84 -6.65 -1.50 4.99
C ASP A 84 -5.38 -0.95 5.62
N TYR A 85 -5.43 0.33 6.02
CA TYR A 85 -4.28 1.00 6.64
C TYR A 85 -3.81 0.32 7.93
N ARG A 86 -4.69 -0.44 8.59
CA ARG A 86 -4.34 -1.16 9.83
C ARG A 86 -3.39 -2.33 9.59
N LYS A 87 -3.22 -2.73 8.33
CA LYS A 87 -2.34 -3.82 7.94
C LYS A 87 -0.94 -3.35 7.58
N MET A 88 -0.66 -2.08 7.75
CA MET A 88 0.66 -1.50 7.53
C MET A 88 1.27 -1.05 8.85
N GLU A 89 2.59 -1.19 8.95
CA GLU A 89 3.36 -0.72 10.11
C GLU A 89 4.52 0.13 9.64
N VAL A 90 4.68 1.31 10.24
CA VAL A 90 5.78 2.21 9.89
C VAL A 90 7.08 1.55 10.34
N ALA A 91 8.00 1.36 9.41
CA ALA A 91 9.32 0.79 9.66
C ALA A 91 10.28 1.93 10.01
N LYS A 92 11.01 1.72 11.07
CA LYS A 92 12.05 2.69 11.46
C LYS A 92 13.43 2.10 11.22
#